data_eb393125c48a0509184a8f59a46e849e
#
_entry.id   eb393125c48a0509184a8f59a46e849e
#
_cell.length_a   1.000
_cell.length_b   1.000
_cell.length_c   1.000
_cell.angle_alpha   90.00
_cell.angle_beta   90.00
_cell.angle_gamma   90.00
#
_symmetry.space_group_name_H-M   'P 1'
#
loop_
_entity.id
_entity.type
_entity.pdbx_description
1 polymer ?
#
loop_
_entity_poly.entity_id
_entity_poly.type
_entity_poly.pdbx_seq_one_letter_code
_entity_poly.pdbx_strand_id
1 'polypeptide(L)'
;MTKKLRITTAAVVIFVMMALGAAAHFNLLLAAVSTVPVVATGLAAWRWALEGQKLKGILLMHLVLGCLSSVLIWFVFWIHLRARRHVEESLPKYRLPIEAVAVLLVGLTGHLGGFLSGVNGPG
;
A
#
# COMPACT_ATOMS: atom_id res chain seq x y z
N MET A 1 -22.46 -29.05 21.12
CA MET A 1 -21.13 -28.43 21.26
C MET A 1 -20.86 -28.12 22.73
N THR A 2 -19.84 -28.72 23.31
CA THR A 2 -19.56 -28.57 24.74
C THR A 2 -19.03 -27.15 25.05
N LYS A 3 -19.28 -26.67 26.29
CA LYS A 3 -18.80 -25.34 26.76
C LYS A 3 -17.28 -25.16 26.53
N LYS A 4 -16.51 -26.23 26.79
CA LYS A 4 -15.05 -26.26 26.58
C LYS A 4 -14.69 -26.03 25.12
N LEU A 5 -15.35 -26.68 24.18
CA LEU A 5 -15.10 -26.52 22.74
C LEU A 5 -15.40 -25.09 22.28
N ARG A 6 -16.48 -24.48 22.75
CA ARG A 6 -16.84 -23.09 22.43
C ARG A 6 -15.78 -22.09 22.92
N ILE A 7 -15.25 -22.27 24.12
CA ILE A 7 -14.21 -21.42 24.71
C ILE A 7 -12.92 -21.57 23.90
N THR A 8 -12.51 -22.79 23.57
CA THR A 8 -11.31 -23.02 22.76
C THR A 8 -11.43 -22.42 21.37
N THR A 9 -12.57 -22.59 20.70
CA THR A 9 -12.81 -22.00 19.37
C THR A 9 -12.77 -20.47 19.44
N ALA A 10 -13.41 -19.86 20.44
CA ALA A 10 -13.37 -18.41 20.62
C ALA A 10 -11.94 -17.90 20.84
N ALA A 11 -11.16 -18.59 21.70
CA ALA A 11 -9.77 -18.20 21.95
C ALA A 11 -8.90 -18.29 20.69
N VAL A 12 -9.06 -19.34 19.88
CA VAL A 12 -8.34 -19.48 18.60
C VAL A 12 -8.73 -18.37 17.65
N VAL A 13 -10.02 -18.07 17.50
CA VAL A 13 -10.48 -16.99 16.61
C VAL A 13 -9.90 -15.64 17.04
N ILE A 14 -9.95 -15.32 18.34
CA ILE A 14 -9.38 -14.07 18.85
C ILE A 14 -7.88 -14.01 18.56
N PHE A 15 -7.13 -15.08 18.83
CA PHE A 15 -5.69 -15.13 18.57
C PHE A 15 -5.38 -14.91 17.07
N VAL A 16 -6.10 -15.58 16.18
CA VAL A 16 -5.93 -15.40 14.72
C VAL A 16 -6.24 -13.97 14.29
N MET A 17 -7.32 -13.38 14.80
CA MET A 17 -7.68 -11.99 14.47
C MET A 17 -6.63 -10.99 14.97
N MET A 18 -6.05 -11.21 16.16
CA MET A 18 -4.96 -10.38 16.67
C MET A 18 -3.69 -10.51 15.82
N ALA A 19 -3.32 -11.73 15.43
CA ALA A 19 -2.16 -11.99 14.58
C ALA A 19 -2.32 -11.35 13.19
N LEU A 20 -3.49 -11.48 12.57
CA LEU A 20 -3.80 -10.84 11.27
C LEU A 20 -3.76 -9.31 11.37
N GLY A 21 -4.30 -8.73 12.45
CA GLY A 21 -4.24 -7.30 12.69
C GLY A 21 -2.82 -6.76 12.86
N ALA A 22 -1.95 -7.51 13.56
CA ALA A 22 -0.54 -7.16 13.71
C ALA A 22 0.22 -7.25 12.38
N ALA A 23 0.00 -8.32 11.61
CA ALA A 23 0.59 -8.50 10.29
C ALA A 23 0.16 -7.39 9.31
N ALA A 24 -1.12 -7.06 9.28
CA ALA A 24 -1.65 -5.99 8.45
C ALA A 24 -1.00 -4.63 8.78
N HIS A 25 -0.86 -4.31 10.08
CA HIS A 25 -0.20 -3.08 10.49
C HIS A 25 1.27 -3.03 10.08
N PHE A 26 2.01 -4.12 10.29
CA PHE A 26 3.42 -4.23 9.92
C PHE A 26 3.60 -4.06 8.40
N ASN A 27 2.79 -4.75 7.61
CA ASN A 27 2.83 -4.65 6.15
C ASN A 27 2.52 -3.23 5.67
N LEU A 28 1.55 -2.57 6.30
CA LEU A 28 1.17 -1.20 5.95
C LEU A 28 2.25 -0.19 6.34
N LEU A 29 2.90 -0.37 7.50
CA LEU A 29 4.07 0.42 7.89
C LEU A 29 5.21 0.25 6.88
N LEU A 30 5.53 -1.00 6.55
CA LEU A 30 6.58 -1.32 5.58
C LEU A 30 6.27 -0.71 4.21
N ALA A 31 5.02 -0.81 3.74
CA ALA A 31 4.59 -0.18 2.50
C ALA A 31 4.77 1.34 2.55
N ALA A 32 4.34 2.00 3.63
CA ALA A 32 4.46 3.45 3.79
C ALA A 32 5.95 3.89 3.78
N VAL A 33 6.79 3.25 4.57
CA VAL A 33 8.24 3.57 4.63
C VAL A 33 8.92 3.31 3.30
N SER A 34 8.55 2.24 2.58
CA SER A 34 9.12 1.88 1.28
C SER A 34 8.80 2.89 0.18
N THR A 35 7.74 3.70 0.32
CA THR A 35 7.46 4.76 -0.67
C THR A 35 8.59 5.77 -0.79
N VAL A 36 9.30 6.05 0.31
CA VAL A 36 10.38 7.05 0.33
C VAL A 36 11.53 6.66 -0.60
N PRO A 37 12.19 5.49 -0.44
CA PRO A 37 13.24 5.09 -1.36
C PRO A 37 12.72 4.86 -2.78
N VAL A 38 11.48 4.38 -2.96
CA VAL A 38 10.90 4.18 -4.29
C VAL A 38 10.76 5.50 -5.04
N VAL A 39 10.21 6.53 -4.40
CA VAL A 39 10.09 7.86 -5.02
C VAL A 39 11.47 8.46 -5.27
N ALA A 40 12.39 8.36 -4.32
CA ALA A 40 13.75 8.87 -4.46
C ALA A 40 14.50 8.22 -5.62
N THR A 41 14.45 6.89 -5.74
CA THR A 41 15.09 6.16 -6.84
C THR A 41 14.41 6.43 -8.17
N GLY A 42 13.09 6.61 -8.20
CA GLY A 42 12.35 7.01 -9.41
C GLY A 42 12.77 8.39 -9.92
N LEU A 43 12.89 9.36 -9.03
CA LEU A 43 13.40 10.70 -9.38
C LEU A 43 14.87 10.67 -9.81
N ALA A 44 15.69 9.87 -9.15
CA ALA A 44 17.07 9.65 -9.53
C ALA A 44 17.19 9.04 -10.93
N ALA A 45 16.41 8.01 -11.22
CA ALA A 45 16.37 7.40 -12.54
C ALA A 45 15.93 8.39 -13.63
N TRP A 46 14.91 9.20 -13.35
CA TRP A 46 14.51 10.26 -14.27
C TRP A 46 15.63 11.27 -14.53
N ARG A 47 16.34 11.70 -13.47
CA ARG A 47 17.38 12.71 -13.58
C ARG A 47 18.64 12.22 -14.31
N TRP A 48 19.06 10.98 -14.02
CA TRP A 48 20.34 10.47 -14.52
C TRP A 48 20.19 9.46 -15.66
N ALA A 49 19.27 8.50 -15.58
CA ALA A 49 19.11 7.49 -16.62
C ALA A 49 18.30 8.02 -17.82
N LEU A 50 17.33 8.89 -17.58
CA LEU A 50 16.51 9.50 -18.62
C LEU A 50 16.92 10.95 -18.95
N GLU A 51 18.07 11.41 -18.44
CA GLU A 51 18.66 12.72 -18.72
C GLU A 51 17.69 13.92 -18.50
N GLY A 52 16.74 13.76 -17.57
CA GLY A 52 15.71 14.76 -17.29
C GLY A 52 14.74 15.01 -18.46
N GLN A 53 14.45 13.98 -19.27
CA GLN A 53 13.49 14.09 -20.37
C GLN A 53 12.17 14.76 -19.92
N LYS A 54 11.54 15.46 -20.88
CA LYS A 54 10.23 16.10 -20.63
C LYS A 54 9.21 15.04 -20.17
N LEU A 55 8.56 15.31 -19.04
CA LEU A 55 7.50 14.46 -18.50
C LEU A 55 6.29 14.47 -19.44
N LYS A 56 6.17 13.44 -20.29
CA LYS A 56 5.07 13.26 -21.23
C LYS A 56 4.65 11.80 -21.30
N GLY A 57 3.39 11.56 -21.70
CA GLY A 57 2.87 10.21 -21.94
C GLY A 57 3.01 9.30 -20.73
N ILE A 58 3.52 8.10 -20.92
CA ILE A 58 3.65 7.06 -19.90
C ILE A 58 4.52 7.51 -18.72
N LEU A 59 5.59 8.25 -18.97
CA LEU A 59 6.49 8.74 -17.92
C LEU A 59 5.76 9.69 -16.95
N LEU A 60 4.97 10.63 -17.51
CA LEU A 60 4.16 11.53 -16.69
C LEU A 60 3.08 10.75 -15.91
N MET A 61 2.38 9.84 -16.57
CA MET A 61 1.34 9.02 -15.91
C MET A 61 1.94 8.18 -14.78
N HIS A 62 3.09 7.55 -15.00
CA HIS A 62 3.78 6.77 -13.98
C HIS A 62 4.16 7.63 -12.77
N LEU A 63 4.70 8.82 -13.00
CA LEU A 63 5.06 9.77 -11.93
C LEU A 63 3.81 10.20 -11.12
N VAL A 64 2.75 10.62 -11.80
CA VAL A 64 1.52 11.10 -11.14
C VAL A 64 0.87 9.97 -10.34
N LEU A 65 0.73 8.78 -10.93
CA LEU A 65 0.14 7.63 -10.24
C LEU A 65 1.03 7.14 -9.09
N GLY A 66 2.35 7.19 -9.24
CA GLY A 66 3.31 6.86 -8.18
C GLY A 66 3.21 7.81 -6.99
N CYS A 67 3.13 9.10 -7.23
CA CYS A 67 2.92 10.09 -6.17
C CYS A 67 1.55 9.92 -5.50
N LEU A 68 0.49 9.74 -6.29
CA LEU A 68 -0.87 9.57 -5.77
C LEU A 68 -0.99 8.29 -4.92
N SER A 69 -0.46 7.16 -5.39
CA SER A 69 -0.44 5.91 -4.63
C SER A 69 0.35 6.04 -3.33
N SER A 70 1.50 6.74 -3.35
CA SER A 70 2.30 7.01 -2.15
C SER A 70 1.52 7.81 -1.11
N VAL A 71 0.84 8.88 -1.53
CA VAL A 71 -0.02 9.68 -0.63
C VAL A 71 -1.15 8.83 -0.04
N LEU A 72 -1.80 8.00 -0.85
CA LEU A 72 -2.88 7.11 -0.36
C LEU A 72 -2.37 6.06 0.62
N ILE A 73 -1.20 5.46 0.39
CA ILE A 73 -0.57 4.51 1.32
C ILE A 73 -0.33 5.18 2.68
N TRP A 74 0.23 6.39 2.70
CA TRP A 74 0.43 7.14 3.95
C TRP A 74 -0.90 7.51 4.63
N PHE A 75 -1.91 7.86 3.86
CA PHE A 75 -3.24 8.17 4.39
C PHE A 75 -3.90 6.94 5.02
N VAL A 76 -3.85 5.78 4.36
CA VAL A 76 -4.35 4.51 4.91
C VAL A 76 -3.57 4.13 6.17
N PHE A 77 -2.25 4.25 6.15
CA PHE A 77 -1.42 4.00 7.33
C PHE A 77 -1.81 4.92 8.50
N TRP A 78 -2.04 6.20 8.24
CA TRP A 78 -2.46 7.16 9.26
C TRP A 78 -3.84 6.81 9.85
N ILE A 79 -4.81 6.41 9.03
CA ILE A 79 -6.13 5.94 9.52
C ILE A 79 -5.95 4.74 10.48
N HIS A 80 -5.16 3.76 10.09
CA HIS A 80 -4.90 2.58 10.92
C HIS A 80 -4.16 2.92 12.21
N LEU A 81 -3.17 3.82 12.14
CA LEU A 81 -2.42 4.28 13.29
C LEU A 81 -3.33 5.02 14.28
N ARG A 82 -4.20 5.90 13.77
CA ARG A 82 -5.16 6.63 14.58
C ARG A 82 -6.15 5.68 15.27
N ALA A 83 -6.73 4.74 14.55
CA ALA A 83 -7.65 3.76 15.11
C ALA A 83 -7.02 2.87 16.20
N ARG A 84 -5.72 2.59 16.11
CA ARG A 84 -5.01 1.84 17.16
C ARG A 84 -4.76 2.64 18.44
N ARG A 85 -4.68 3.96 18.34
CA ARG A 85 -4.48 4.85 19.52
C ARG A 85 -5.76 5.07 20.30
N HIS A 86 -6.91 4.89 19.66
CA HIS A 86 -8.23 5.05 20.27
C HIS A 86 -8.90 3.68 20.37
N VAL A 87 -8.80 3.05 21.53
CA VAL A 87 -9.26 1.66 21.78
C VAL A 87 -10.76 1.46 21.51
N GLU A 88 -11.55 2.54 21.51
CA GLU A 88 -13.00 2.52 21.26
C GLU A 88 -13.38 2.86 19.80
N GLU A 89 -12.45 3.36 18.99
CA GLU A 89 -12.76 3.70 17.60
C GLU A 89 -12.58 2.48 16.70
N SER A 90 -13.70 1.97 16.19
CA SER A 90 -13.68 0.99 15.10
C SER A 90 -13.13 1.65 13.82
N LEU A 91 -12.41 0.87 13.01
CA LEU A 91 -11.93 1.35 11.71
C LEU A 91 -13.11 1.82 10.84
N PRO A 92 -13.03 3.01 10.24
CA PRO A 92 -14.12 3.56 9.45
C PRO A 92 -14.44 2.68 8.23
N LYS A 93 -15.72 2.53 7.91
CA LYS A 93 -16.17 1.68 6.78
C LYS A 93 -15.65 2.14 5.42
N TYR A 94 -15.37 3.45 5.26
CA TYR A 94 -14.82 4.01 4.02
C TYR A 94 -13.36 3.60 3.75
N ARG A 95 -12.68 2.95 4.69
CA ARG A 95 -11.30 2.49 4.49
C ARG A 95 -11.18 1.47 3.37
N LEU A 96 -12.12 0.52 3.28
CA LEU A 96 -12.07 -0.55 2.29
C LEU A 96 -12.03 -0.05 0.84
N PRO A 97 -12.93 0.86 0.40
CA PRO A 97 -12.81 1.43 -0.94
C PRO A 97 -11.52 2.22 -1.14
N ILE A 98 -11.02 2.93 -0.13
CA ILE A 98 -9.74 3.66 -0.23
C ILE A 98 -8.56 2.69 -0.36
N GLU A 99 -8.53 1.63 0.43
CA GLU A 99 -7.52 0.56 0.33
C GLU A 99 -7.56 -0.12 -1.04
N ALA A 100 -8.75 -0.43 -1.55
CA ALA A 100 -8.92 -1.00 -2.89
C ALA A 100 -8.39 -0.07 -4.00
N VAL A 101 -8.70 1.22 -3.93
CA VAL A 101 -8.17 2.23 -4.86
C VAL A 101 -6.65 2.33 -4.76
N ALA A 102 -6.09 2.32 -3.53
CA ALA A 102 -4.64 2.35 -3.33
C ALA A 102 -3.96 1.15 -3.99
N VAL A 103 -4.49 -0.08 -3.81
CA VAL A 103 -3.97 -1.29 -4.45
C VAL A 103 -4.03 -1.21 -5.97
N LEU A 104 -5.14 -0.75 -6.53
CA LEU A 104 -5.30 -0.56 -7.98
C LEU A 104 -4.28 0.44 -8.53
N LEU A 105 -4.08 1.58 -7.86
CA LEU A 105 -3.10 2.59 -8.27
C LEU A 105 -1.66 2.07 -8.20
N VAL A 106 -1.31 1.31 -7.16
CA VAL A 106 0.00 0.65 -7.06
C VAL A 106 0.20 -0.32 -8.20
N GLY A 107 -0.81 -1.16 -8.51
CA GLY A 107 -0.77 -2.10 -9.62
C GLY A 107 -0.58 -1.41 -10.97
N LEU A 108 -1.34 -0.34 -11.25
CA LEU A 108 -1.20 0.47 -12.46
C LEU A 108 0.18 1.13 -12.56
N THR A 109 0.65 1.71 -11.44
CA THR A 109 1.98 2.34 -11.39
C THR A 109 3.08 1.33 -11.68
N GLY A 110 3.00 0.13 -11.09
CA GLY A 110 3.94 -0.95 -11.35
C GLY A 110 3.90 -1.43 -12.80
N HIS A 111 2.71 -1.55 -13.37
CA HIS A 111 2.53 -1.94 -14.78
C HIS A 111 3.16 -0.91 -15.74
N LEU A 112 2.90 0.37 -15.52
CA LEU A 112 3.53 1.44 -16.30
C LEU A 112 5.06 1.48 -16.13
N GLY A 113 5.56 1.23 -14.91
CA GLY A 113 6.99 1.08 -14.63
C GLY A 113 7.61 -0.08 -15.41
N GLY A 114 6.90 -1.20 -15.56
CA GLY A 114 7.30 -2.33 -16.39
C GLY A 114 7.47 -1.95 -17.87
N PHE A 115 6.60 -1.12 -18.42
CA PHE A 115 6.78 -0.60 -19.77
C PHE A 115 7.99 0.34 -19.88
N LEU A 116 8.17 1.23 -18.91
CA LEU A 116 9.31 2.17 -18.91
C LEU A 116 10.67 1.46 -18.77
N SER A 117 10.71 0.33 -18.06
CA SER A 117 11.91 -0.50 -17.90
C SER A 117 12.14 -1.49 -19.05
N GLY A 118 11.21 -1.59 -20.00
CA GLY A 118 11.26 -2.53 -21.10
C GLY A 118 10.85 -3.98 -20.75
N VAL A 119 10.47 -4.24 -19.50
CA VAL A 119 10.06 -5.61 -19.08
C VAL A 119 8.74 -6.04 -19.72
N ASN A 120 7.82 -5.10 -19.93
CA ASN A 120 6.50 -5.35 -20.53
C ASN A 120 6.42 -4.88 -22.00
N GLY A 121 7.54 -4.56 -22.61
CA GLY A 121 7.59 -4.16 -24.04
C GLY A 121 7.41 -5.37 -24.96
N PRO A 122 6.99 -5.14 -26.22
CA PRO A 122 7.07 -6.18 -27.24
C PRO A 122 8.53 -6.57 -27.41
N GLY A 123 8.81 -7.87 -27.20
CA GLY A 123 10.13 -8.47 -27.37
C GLY A 123 10.59 -8.41 -28.83
#